data_ee0136acafd0a814e8e80adff33ca0ac
#
_entry.id   ee0136acafd0a814e8e80adff33ca0ac
#
_cell.length_a   1.000
_cell.length_b   1.000
_cell.length_c   1.000
_cell.angle_alpha   90.00
_cell.angle_beta   90.00
_cell.angle_gamma   90.00
#
_symmetry.space_group_name_H-M   'P 1'
#
loop_
_entity.id
_entity.type
_entity.pdbx_description
1 polymer ?
#
loop_
_entity_poly.entity_id
_entity_poly.type
_entity_poly.pdbx_seq_one_letter_code
_entity_poly.pdbx_strand_id
1 'polypeptide(L)'
;MRLSDALCAERIVLDLQARTKDDAITELIAVAAAGGSVNETPERLLSLILQREALTSTAVDKGVAIPHAHSPQIEGVIVSLGVHRQGLDFGGPDGDPVHLVFLVLSADSATGAYLSILGRTARIFRRPQILQNVLDASNVADILQLIAAHEPV
;
A
#
# COMPACT_ATOMS: atom_id res chain seq x y z
N MET A 1 -9.08 10.99 -7.77
CA MET A 1 -7.78 10.36 -8.11
C MET A 1 -7.93 8.86 -8.15
N ARG A 2 -7.43 8.26 -9.20
CA ARG A 2 -7.42 6.81 -9.35
C ARG A 2 -6.18 6.21 -8.74
N LEU A 3 -6.26 4.95 -8.29
CA LEU A 3 -5.10 4.23 -7.75
C LEU A 3 -3.98 4.17 -8.79
N SER A 4 -4.32 3.91 -10.05
CA SER A 4 -3.35 3.86 -11.14
C SER A 4 -2.64 5.19 -11.41
N ASP A 5 -3.23 6.32 -10.99
CA ASP A 5 -2.58 7.64 -11.09
C ASP A 5 -1.52 7.85 -9.99
N ALA A 6 -1.74 7.24 -8.82
CA ALA A 6 -0.87 7.43 -7.66
C ALA A 6 0.25 6.40 -7.57
N LEU A 7 0.17 5.33 -8.36
CA LEU A 7 1.10 4.20 -8.34
C LEU A 7 1.94 4.22 -9.63
N CYS A 8 3.22 3.93 -9.50
CA CYS A 8 4.11 3.79 -10.66
C CYS A 8 5.06 2.62 -10.47
N ALA A 9 5.70 2.19 -11.57
CA ALA A 9 6.57 1.02 -11.56
C ALA A 9 7.67 1.09 -10.50
N GLU A 10 8.26 2.27 -10.32
CA GLU A 10 9.37 2.51 -9.39
C GLU A 10 8.95 2.37 -7.93
N ARG A 11 7.65 2.39 -7.65
CA ARG A 11 7.12 2.23 -6.29
C ARG A 11 6.43 0.89 -6.05
N ILE A 12 6.70 -0.09 -6.91
CA ILE A 12 6.24 -1.47 -6.72
C ILE A 12 7.42 -2.35 -6.40
N VAL A 13 7.35 -3.03 -5.25
CA VAL A 13 8.35 -4.02 -4.81
C VAL A 13 7.77 -5.39 -5.06
N LEU A 14 8.27 -6.08 -6.09
CA LEU A 14 7.74 -7.36 -6.54
C LEU A 14 7.96 -8.48 -5.52
N ASP A 15 9.06 -8.41 -4.77
CA ASP A 15 9.41 -9.38 -3.73
C ASP A 15 9.87 -8.66 -2.48
N LEU A 16 8.96 -8.39 -1.55
CA LEU A 16 9.30 -7.82 -0.24
C LEU A 16 10.22 -8.79 0.50
N GLN A 17 11.31 -8.27 1.05
CA GLN A 17 12.27 -9.05 1.84
C GLN A 17 11.90 -9.11 3.31
N ALA A 18 10.99 -8.27 3.74
CA ALA A 18 10.56 -8.16 5.13
C ALA A 18 9.95 -9.46 5.64
N ARG A 19 10.17 -9.74 6.92
CA ARG A 19 9.57 -10.89 7.61
C ARG A 19 8.56 -10.45 8.66
N THR A 20 8.46 -9.16 8.92
CA THR A 20 7.53 -8.57 9.88
C THR A 20 6.78 -7.43 9.24
N LYS A 21 5.65 -7.07 9.83
CA LYS A 21 4.85 -5.93 9.46
C LYS A 21 5.67 -4.64 9.45
N ASP A 22 6.41 -4.38 10.52
CA ASP A 22 7.19 -3.15 10.67
C ASP A 22 8.28 -3.05 9.59
N ASP A 23 8.94 -4.14 9.29
CA ASP A 23 9.98 -4.17 8.26
C ASP A 23 9.39 -3.97 6.87
N ALA A 24 8.21 -4.53 6.59
CA ALA A 24 7.53 -4.33 5.32
C ALA A 24 7.15 -2.86 5.11
N ILE A 25 6.63 -2.22 6.14
CA ILE A 25 6.29 -0.80 6.10
C ILE A 25 7.55 0.04 5.87
N THR A 26 8.64 -0.30 6.54
CA THR A 26 9.94 0.39 6.38
C THR A 26 10.46 0.29 4.95
N GLU A 27 10.41 -0.90 4.34
CA GLU A 27 10.79 -1.09 2.94
C GLU A 27 9.98 -0.19 2.01
N LEU A 28 8.67 -0.14 2.23
CA LEU A 28 7.76 0.64 1.37
C LEU A 28 7.91 2.14 1.56
N ILE A 29 8.24 2.58 2.78
CA ILE A 29 8.57 4.00 3.05
C ILE A 29 9.78 4.42 2.21
N ALA A 30 10.82 3.60 2.18
CA ALA A 30 12.04 3.91 1.43
C ALA A 30 11.74 4.08 -0.06
N VAL A 31 10.91 3.22 -0.61
CA VAL A 31 10.50 3.28 -2.02
C VAL A 31 9.64 4.52 -2.31
N ALA A 32 8.71 4.83 -1.42
CA ALA A 32 7.84 6.00 -1.56
C ALA A 32 8.64 7.31 -1.48
N ALA A 33 9.64 7.38 -0.62
CA ALA A 33 10.43 8.58 -0.39
C ALA A 33 11.42 8.88 -1.53
N ALA A 34 11.73 7.90 -2.36
CA ALA A 34 12.74 8.05 -3.42
C ALA A 34 12.37 9.08 -4.48
N GLY A 35 11.09 9.41 -4.65
CA GLY A 35 10.61 10.34 -5.67
C GLY A 35 10.69 11.82 -5.29
N GLY A 36 11.08 12.16 -4.07
CA GLY A 36 11.26 13.55 -3.64
C GLY A 36 10.01 14.29 -3.17
N SER A 37 8.83 13.67 -3.25
CA SER A 37 7.57 14.28 -2.80
C SER A 37 7.33 14.11 -1.29
N VAL A 38 8.19 13.40 -0.61
CA VAL A 38 8.09 13.12 0.82
C VAL A 38 9.28 13.77 1.52
N ASN A 39 9.01 14.82 2.30
CA ASN A 39 10.02 15.54 3.07
C ASN A 39 10.01 15.15 4.55
N GLU A 40 9.15 14.22 4.93
CA GLU A 40 9.16 13.67 6.27
C GLU A 40 10.26 12.62 6.41
N THR A 41 10.84 12.47 7.61
CA THR A 41 11.86 11.45 7.84
C THR A 41 11.21 10.04 7.84
N PRO A 42 11.94 9.00 7.39
CA PRO A 42 11.43 7.63 7.44
C PRO A 42 11.00 7.20 8.84
N GLU A 43 11.73 7.59 9.87
CA GLU A 43 11.43 7.27 11.27
C GLU A 43 10.12 7.89 11.72
N ARG A 44 9.87 9.16 11.32
CA ARG A 44 8.63 9.85 11.66
C ARG A 44 7.45 9.22 10.93
N LEU A 45 7.62 8.85 9.66
CA LEU A 45 6.58 8.18 8.88
C LEU A 45 6.22 6.83 9.49
N LEU A 46 7.21 6.04 9.85
CA LEU A 46 6.97 4.76 10.50
C LEU A 46 6.19 4.94 11.79
N SER A 47 6.57 5.91 12.60
CA SER A 47 5.87 6.22 13.85
C SER A 47 4.40 6.57 13.61
N LEU A 48 4.12 7.44 12.62
CA LEU A 48 2.75 7.84 12.29
C LEU A 48 1.90 6.66 11.82
N ILE A 49 2.47 5.80 11.00
CA ILE A 49 1.79 4.62 10.48
C ILE A 49 1.50 3.63 11.61
N LEU A 50 2.47 3.37 12.47
CA LEU A 50 2.30 2.43 13.57
C LEU A 50 1.30 2.94 14.62
N GLN A 51 1.24 4.25 14.86
CA GLN A 51 0.22 4.85 15.71
C GLN A 51 -1.19 4.60 15.16
N ARG A 52 -1.35 4.71 13.83
CA ARG A 52 -2.63 4.41 13.19
C ARG A 52 -2.98 2.92 13.28
N GLU A 53 -2.00 2.04 13.06
CA GLU A 53 -2.19 0.60 13.14
C GLU A 53 -2.53 0.14 14.57
N ALA A 54 -2.05 0.85 15.59
CA ALA A 54 -2.35 0.52 16.99
C ALA A 54 -3.84 0.70 17.33
N LEU A 55 -4.58 1.53 16.59
CA LEU A 55 -6.01 1.71 16.81
C LEU A 55 -6.80 0.51 16.28
N THR A 56 -6.48 0.08 15.08
CA THR A 56 -7.01 -1.14 14.45
C THR A 56 -6.13 -1.48 13.26
N SER A 57 -5.94 -2.75 12.98
CA SER A 57 -5.16 -3.19 11.83
C SER A 57 -5.76 -2.67 10.53
N THR A 58 -4.92 -2.27 9.58
CA THR A 58 -5.35 -1.94 8.22
C THR A 58 -5.41 -3.15 7.31
N ALA A 59 -5.13 -4.35 7.83
CA ALA A 59 -5.37 -5.58 7.09
C ALA A 59 -6.87 -5.73 6.84
N VAL A 60 -7.21 -5.90 5.57
CA VAL A 60 -8.58 -6.18 5.16
C VAL A 60 -8.67 -7.66 4.81
N ASP A 61 -9.89 -8.16 4.65
CA ASP A 61 -10.10 -9.55 4.25
C ASP A 61 -9.32 -9.87 2.97
N LYS A 62 -8.91 -11.13 2.83
CA LYS A 62 -8.34 -11.66 1.59
C LYS A 62 -6.89 -11.24 1.31
N GLY A 63 -6.12 -10.97 2.36
CA GLY A 63 -4.67 -10.89 2.23
C GLY A 63 -4.12 -9.53 1.78
N VAL A 64 -4.87 -8.46 1.96
CA VAL A 64 -4.45 -7.10 1.60
C VAL A 64 -4.41 -6.22 2.84
N ALA A 65 -3.38 -5.40 2.97
CA ALA A 65 -3.28 -4.37 4.01
C ALA A 65 -3.03 -3.02 3.38
N ILE A 66 -3.53 -1.95 4.00
CA ILE A 66 -3.41 -0.59 3.50
C ILE A 66 -2.93 0.34 4.62
N PRO A 67 -1.68 0.17 5.09
CA PRO A 67 -1.12 1.12 6.06
C PRO A 67 -1.03 2.50 5.44
N HIS A 68 -1.32 3.53 6.25
CA HIS A 68 -1.40 4.88 5.72
C HIS A 68 -1.08 5.92 6.78
N ALA A 69 -0.67 7.10 6.32
CA ALA A 69 -0.39 8.25 7.17
C ALA A 69 -0.57 9.55 6.41
N HIS A 70 -0.83 10.62 7.16
CA HIS A 70 -0.87 11.99 6.66
C HIS A 70 0.25 12.80 7.28
N SER A 71 0.78 13.75 6.53
CA SER A 71 1.77 14.70 7.04
C SER A 71 1.76 15.98 6.19
N PRO A 72 1.98 17.17 6.80
CA PRO A 72 2.15 18.40 6.04
C PRO A 72 3.46 18.40 5.23
N GLN A 73 4.36 17.45 5.47
CA GLN A 73 5.63 17.31 4.77
C GLN A 73 5.52 16.38 3.54
N ILE A 74 4.31 15.99 3.16
CA ILE A 74 4.06 15.16 1.97
C ILE A 74 3.30 16.01 0.95
N GLU A 75 3.66 15.87 -0.33
CA GLU A 75 2.98 16.52 -1.44
C GLU A 75 2.04 15.53 -2.11
N GLY A 76 0.76 15.86 -2.19
CA GLY A 76 -0.25 15.04 -2.85
C GLY A 76 -0.52 13.71 -2.16
N VAL A 77 -0.72 12.68 -2.96
CA VAL A 77 -0.91 11.29 -2.49
C VAL A 77 0.09 10.40 -3.21
N ILE A 78 0.81 9.61 -2.44
CA ILE A 78 1.83 8.69 -2.94
C ILE A 78 1.49 7.30 -2.46
N VAL A 79 1.54 6.32 -3.38
CA VAL A 79 1.28 4.92 -3.05
C VAL A 79 2.52 4.10 -3.41
N SER A 80 2.95 3.25 -2.51
CA SER A 80 3.88 2.18 -2.81
C SER A 80 3.21 0.84 -2.54
N LEU A 81 3.56 -0.15 -3.34
CA LEU A 81 2.98 -1.49 -3.27
C LEU A 81 4.07 -2.53 -3.06
N GLY A 82 3.88 -3.38 -2.08
CA GLY A 82 4.76 -4.53 -1.87
C GLY A 82 4.01 -5.85 -2.01
N VAL A 83 4.64 -6.79 -2.66
CA VAL A 83 4.13 -8.17 -2.81
C VAL A 83 4.93 -9.08 -1.92
N HIS A 84 4.26 -9.86 -1.07
CA HIS A 84 4.90 -10.85 -0.20
C HIS A 84 4.25 -12.21 -0.46
N ARG A 85 4.94 -13.07 -1.18
CA ARG A 85 4.34 -14.31 -1.68
C ARG A 85 4.04 -15.31 -0.58
N GLN A 86 4.84 -15.33 0.48
CA GLN A 86 4.64 -16.24 1.61
C GLN A 86 3.59 -15.73 2.61
N GLY A 87 3.35 -14.43 2.62
CA GLY A 87 2.42 -13.78 3.53
C GLY A 87 3.06 -13.30 4.81
N LEU A 88 2.52 -12.20 5.34
CA LEU A 88 2.97 -11.56 6.58
C LEU A 88 1.81 -11.49 7.57
N ASP A 89 2.14 -11.61 8.86
CA ASP A 89 1.18 -11.39 9.93
C ASP A 89 1.03 -9.88 10.18
N PHE A 90 -0.13 -9.34 9.86
CA PHE A 90 -0.48 -7.94 10.11
C PHE A 90 -1.43 -7.76 11.29
N GLY A 91 -1.75 -8.84 12.01
CA GLY A 91 -2.68 -8.76 13.13
C GLY A 91 -4.12 -8.48 12.71
N GLY A 92 -4.50 -8.88 11.51
CA GLY A 92 -5.87 -8.70 11.01
C GLY A 92 -6.88 -9.53 11.79
N PRO A 93 -8.18 -9.16 11.71
CA PRO A 93 -9.22 -9.79 12.54
C PRO A 93 -9.40 -11.28 12.28
N ASP A 94 -9.13 -11.75 11.08
CA ASP A 94 -9.30 -13.15 10.70
C ASP A 94 -8.00 -13.96 10.86
N GLY A 95 -6.90 -13.33 11.24
CA GLY A 95 -5.60 -13.98 11.34
C GLY A 95 -5.00 -14.41 10.00
N ASP A 96 -5.60 -14.02 8.88
CA ASP A 96 -5.11 -14.38 7.56
C ASP A 96 -3.80 -13.67 7.22
N PRO A 97 -2.87 -14.34 6.52
CA PRO A 97 -1.64 -13.70 6.09
C PRO A 97 -1.91 -12.62 5.05
N VAL A 98 -1.12 -11.56 5.10
CA VAL A 98 -1.18 -10.46 4.13
C VAL A 98 -0.13 -10.69 3.06
N HIS A 99 -0.55 -10.64 1.80
CA HIS A 99 0.30 -10.83 0.64
C HIS A 99 0.55 -9.54 -0.15
N LEU A 100 -0.35 -8.57 -0.06
CA LEU A 100 -0.19 -7.26 -0.70
C LEU A 100 -0.27 -6.17 0.36
N VAL A 101 0.70 -5.27 0.33
CA VAL A 101 0.74 -4.12 1.22
C VAL A 101 0.75 -2.85 0.37
N PHE A 102 -0.31 -2.05 0.48
CA PHE A 102 -0.40 -0.74 -0.15
C PHE A 102 -0.11 0.31 0.91
N LEU A 103 1.05 0.93 0.84
CA LEU A 103 1.37 2.07 1.70
C LEU A 103 0.85 3.34 1.04
N VAL A 104 -0.02 4.06 1.73
CA VAL A 104 -0.60 5.31 1.22
C VAL A 104 -0.14 6.46 2.10
N LEU A 105 0.61 7.39 1.51
CA LEU A 105 1.08 8.60 2.17
C LEU A 105 0.40 9.81 1.53
N SER A 106 -0.11 10.71 2.35
CA SER A 106 -0.93 11.82 1.87
C SER A 106 -0.58 13.13 2.56
N ALA A 107 -0.64 14.22 1.79
CA ALA A 107 -0.68 15.55 2.37
C ALA A 107 -1.94 15.71 3.21
N ASP A 108 -1.87 16.52 4.27
CA ASP A 108 -3.04 16.80 5.10
C ASP A 108 -4.19 17.42 4.30
N SER A 109 -3.85 18.18 3.24
CA SER A 109 -4.82 18.86 2.38
C SER A 109 -5.46 17.97 1.32
N ALA A 110 -5.01 16.73 1.15
CA ALA A 110 -5.43 15.84 0.06
C ALA A 110 -6.42 14.76 0.52
N THR A 111 -7.28 15.06 1.50
CA THR A 111 -8.20 14.10 2.11
C THR A 111 -9.12 13.42 1.10
N GLY A 112 -9.67 14.15 0.14
CA GLY A 112 -10.57 13.57 -0.87
C GLY A 112 -9.88 12.55 -1.76
N ALA A 113 -8.68 12.88 -2.25
CA ALA A 113 -7.88 11.99 -3.07
C ALA A 113 -7.46 10.73 -2.28
N TYR A 114 -7.05 10.92 -1.05
CA TYR A 114 -6.67 9.85 -0.13
C TYR A 114 -7.82 8.86 0.09
N LEU A 115 -9.02 9.35 0.43
CA LEU A 115 -10.19 8.49 0.62
C LEU A 115 -10.57 7.74 -0.66
N SER A 116 -10.45 8.41 -1.81
CA SER A 116 -10.68 7.77 -3.11
C SER A 116 -9.73 6.58 -3.33
N ILE A 117 -8.45 6.77 -3.06
CA ILE A 117 -7.45 5.70 -3.18
C ILE A 117 -7.78 4.52 -2.27
N LEU A 118 -8.09 4.77 -1.00
CA LEU A 118 -8.44 3.70 -0.06
C LEU A 118 -9.65 2.92 -0.53
N GLY A 119 -10.72 3.61 -0.94
CA GLY A 119 -11.94 2.97 -1.39
C GLY A 119 -11.76 2.17 -2.67
N ARG A 120 -10.99 2.69 -3.63
CA ARG A 120 -10.70 2.00 -4.89
C ARG A 120 -9.87 0.75 -4.66
N THR A 121 -8.85 0.84 -3.82
CA THR A 121 -8.02 -0.31 -3.48
C THR A 121 -8.86 -1.42 -2.85
N ALA A 122 -9.70 -1.08 -1.89
CA ALA A 122 -10.56 -2.06 -1.24
C ALA A 122 -11.52 -2.73 -2.24
N ARG A 123 -12.09 -1.97 -3.18
CA ARG A 123 -13.03 -2.51 -4.18
C ARG A 123 -12.34 -3.46 -5.16
N ILE A 124 -11.16 -3.10 -5.65
CA ILE A 124 -10.41 -3.94 -6.59
C ILE A 124 -10.12 -5.30 -5.95
N PHE A 125 -9.59 -5.28 -4.74
CA PHE A 125 -9.12 -6.51 -4.08
C PHE A 125 -10.20 -7.22 -3.25
N ARG A 126 -11.44 -6.78 -3.34
CA ARG A 126 -12.57 -7.56 -2.83
C ARG A 126 -12.72 -8.89 -3.59
N ARG A 127 -12.20 -8.95 -4.80
CA ARG A 127 -12.23 -10.14 -5.64
C ARG A 127 -10.96 -10.97 -5.42
N PRO A 128 -11.06 -12.21 -4.87
CA PRO A 128 -9.87 -13.02 -4.59
C PRO A 128 -9.03 -13.33 -5.83
N GLN A 129 -9.67 -13.39 -7.01
CA GLN A 129 -8.98 -13.70 -8.25
C GLN A 129 -7.98 -12.61 -8.64
N ILE A 130 -8.26 -11.35 -8.34
CA ILE A 130 -7.36 -10.25 -8.66
C ILE A 130 -6.10 -10.33 -7.79
N LEU A 131 -6.26 -10.63 -6.50
CA LEU A 131 -5.11 -10.87 -5.63
C LEU A 131 -4.25 -12.00 -6.19
N GLN A 132 -4.87 -13.12 -6.56
CA GLN A 132 -4.13 -14.26 -7.11
C GLN A 132 -3.41 -13.88 -8.41
N ASN A 133 -4.05 -13.11 -9.28
CA ASN A 133 -3.43 -12.66 -10.53
C ASN A 133 -2.21 -11.78 -10.28
N VAL A 134 -2.26 -10.92 -9.25
CA VAL A 134 -1.09 -10.11 -8.86
C VAL A 134 0.03 -11.01 -8.33
N LEU A 135 -0.29 -12.00 -7.51
CA LEU A 135 0.69 -12.94 -6.98
C LEU A 135 1.34 -13.79 -8.08
N ASP A 136 0.60 -14.08 -9.14
CA ASP A 136 1.09 -14.84 -10.29
C ASP A 136 1.86 -13.99 -11.28
N ALA A 137 1.79 -12.66 -11.18
CA ALA A 137 2.48 -11.76 -12.10
C ALA A 137 4.00 -11.87 -11.95
N SER A 138 4.71 -11.89 -13.06
CA SER A 138 6.15 -12.04 -13.08
C SER A 138 6.89 -10.70 -13.20
N ASN A 139 6.19 -9.61 -13.45
CA ASN A 139 6.79 -8.29 -13.60
C ASN A 139 5.83 -7.18 -13.16
N VAL A 140 6.39 -6.00 -12.94
CA VAL A 140 5.67 -4.82 -12.42
C VAL A 140 4.64 -4.30 -13.41
N ALA A 141 4.96 -4.35 -14.70
CA ALA A 141 4.07 -3.84 -15.76
C ALA A 141 2.74 -4.59 -15.77
N ASP A 142 2.76 -5.90 -15.56
CA ASP A 142 1.54 -6.71 -15.51
C ASP A 142 0.68 -6.35 -14.31
N ILE A 143 1.29 -6.03 -13.16
CA ILE A 143 0.57 -5.60 -11.97
C ILE A 143 -0.13 -4.26 -12.23
N LEU A 144 0.56 -3.31 -12.84
CA LEU A 144 -0.03 -2.00 -13.19
C LEU A 144 -1.22 -2.17 -14.14
N GLN A 145 -1.10 -3.04 -15.13
CA GLN A 145 -2.18 -3.31 -16.08
C GLN A 145 -3.39 -3.94 -15.39
N LEU A 146 -3.15 -4.89 -14.49
CA LEU A 146 -4.24 -5.53 -13.73
C LEU A 146 -5.02 -4.51 -12.91
N ILE A 147 -4.31 -3.63 -12.20
CA ILE A 147 -4.94 -2.59 -11.39
C ILE A 147 -5.75 -1.64 -12.27
N ALA A 148 -5.15 -1.14 -13.35
CA ALA A 148 -5.84 -0.20 -14.25
C ALA A 148 -7.08 -0.82 -14.88
N ALA A 149 -7.01 -2.09 -15.26
CA ALA A 149 -8.12 -2.79 -15.93
C ALA A 149 -9.31 -3.03 -15.00
N HIS A 150 -9.08 -3.17 -13.69
CA HIS A 150 -10.13 -3.50 -12.72
C HIS A 150 -10.52 -2.33 -11.83
N GLU A 151 -9.91 -1.19 -12.02
CA GLU A 151 -10.24 0.00 -11.23
C GLU A 151 -11.58 0.58 -11.68
N PRO A 152 -12.51 0.88 -10.73
CA PRO A 152 -13.79 1.49 -11.09
C PRO A 152 -13.60 2.86 -11.75
N VAL A 153 -14.44 3.16 -12.71
CA VAL A 153 -14.42 4.45 -13.42
C VAL A 153 -14.87 5.58 -12.49
#